data_3d2239c19b1c7fa8cbe49d861cda2256
#
_entry.id   3d2239c19b1c7fa8cbe49d861cda2256
#
_cell.length_a   1.000
_cell.length_b   1.000
_cell.length_c   1.000
_cell.angle_alpha   90.00
_cell.angle_beta   90.00
_cell.angle_gamma   90.00
#
_symmetry.space_group_name_H-M   'P 1'
#
loop_
_entity.id
_entity.type
_entity.pdbx_description
1 polymer ?
#
loop_
_entity_poly.entity_id
_entity_poly.type
_entity_poly.pdbx_seq_one_letter_code
_entity_poly.pdbx_strand_id
1 'polypeptide(L)'
;SQASTGNWDFQDNDYQFYISYIYDGGYDSDLTEFYTNSTHSLSTNNQILGLEVDVKIGGSNEFHNHHSPRTVGFRIYYKKTDSLATSNYIWCLQEVYWDRLKGLRNPLDNKWNEWVWYTGGTERVTVELLVPPEILTYQDINGYNPGENLDSSFKAVCVANRKTYIGNIKNNGTVYGDMMIKSPVNGFDVLPLSRSLEVTIADGDEIVQLEEYADRILQFKRNKMHLINVSQEIEFLEDTFIHKGVSNPNATCKSDFGVAWVNKHGCYLYDGKQVTNLLERKNIKLIDEDDWAAHVGEKSIIEYLPKKRQLIVIKDYSSASGGKNIYLFDMVTQSWVTSDDAIVSTNVDMTNTVIDKNGDLMWSYKGATHATFLKWSTTPVEQTNFALRTKALAFGNPAQRKKIYKVYVTHKNAGSSQLGLYGEFHSQKATGGQGVGELSNDFFFGYLTPDANANNFIQQEFSVPAANLNGTSIDFNSVYTLRLYILSNKVWLENSSVPGADHEGTAPAGFEINDITVVYRLKSVK
;
A
#
# COMPACT_ATOMS: atom_id res chain seq x y z
N SER A 1 -55.55 -9.21 -3.21
CA SER A 1 -56.87 -8.67 -2.82
C SER A 1 -57.55 -8.05 -4.03
N GLN A 2 -58.81 -8.43 -4.30
CA GLN A 2 -59.61 -7.85 -5.34
C GLN A 2 -59.98 -6.39 -4.93
N ALA A 3 -59.43 -5.41 -5.65
CA ALA A 3 -59.93 -4.04 -5.56
C ALA A 3 -60.90 -3.78 -6.72
N SER A 4 -61.92 -3.02 -6.45
CA SER A 4 -63.08 -2.74 -7.30
C SER A 4 -62.70 -2.16 -8.66
N THR A 5 -63.38 -2.69 -9.70
CA THR A 5 -63.68 -2.15 -11.03
C THR A 5 -62.99 -0.82 -11.41
N GLY A 6 -61.81 -0.88 -11.98
CA GLY A 6 -61.19 0.16 -12.77
C GLY A 6 -60.62 -0.48 -14.07
N ASN A 7 -60.53 0.29 -15.12
CA ASN A 7 -59.92 -0.14 -16.36
C ASN A 7 -58.45 -0.36 -16.17
N TRP A 8 -58.05 -1.61 -15.94
CA TRP A 8 -56.65 -2.02 -15.91
C TRP A 8 -56.25 -2.61 -17.26
N ASP A 9 -55.17 -2.10 -17.79
CA ASP A 9 -54.58 -2.64 -19.03
C ASP A 9 -53.65 -3.86 -18.80
N PHE A 10 -53.68 -4.50 -17.63
CA PHE A 10 -53.20 -5.86 -17.48
C PHE A 10 -54.25 -6.81 -18.05
N GLN A 11 -54.39 -6.82 -19.37
CA GLN A 11 -55.30 -7.71 -20.05
C GLN A 11 -54.76 -9.15 -20.00
N ASP A 12 -55.59 -10.13 -20.35
CA ASP A 12 -55.37 -11.56 -20.47
C ASP A 12 -53.96 -11.98 -20.98
N ASN A 13 -52.93 -11.58 -20.25
CA ASN A 13 -51.54 -11.89 -20.56
C ASN A 13 -50.91 -12.61 -19.38
N ASP A 14 -49.96 -13.47 -19.66
CA ASP A 14 -49.11 -14.07 -18.66
C ASP A 14 -47.99 -13.09 -18.27
N TYR A 15 -47.77 -12.89 -16.97
CA TYR A 15 -46.79 -11.98 -16.44
C TYR A 15 -45.78 -12.73 -15.60
N GLN A 16 -44.54 -12.35 -15.73
CA GLN A 16 -43.44 -12.79 -14.92
C GLN A 16 -42.91 -11.58 -14.13
N PHE A 17 -42.73 -11.76 -12.82
CA PHE A 17 -42.28 -10.68 -11.93
C PHE A 17 -40.88 -10.95 -11.41
N TYR A 18 -40.09 -9.90 -11.31
CA TYR A 18 -38.74 -9.92 -10.84
C TYR A 18 -38.50 -8.86 -9.77
N ILE A 19 -37.49 -9.07 -8.94
CA ILE A 19 -36.99 -8.10 -7.99
C ILE A 19 -35.52 -7.84 -8.27
N SER A 20 -35.09 -6.60 -8.07
CA SER A 20 -33.70 -6.17 -8.02
C SER A 20 -33.51 -5.33 -6.78
N TYR A 21 -32.42 -5.52 -6.04
CA TYR A 21 -32.09 -4.70 -4.89
C TYR A 21 -31.39 -3.42 -5.30
N ILE A 22 -31.72 -2.31 -4.63
CA ILE A 22 -31.09 -1.01 -4.85
C ILE A 22 -30.04 -0.81 -3.77
N TYR A 23 -28.81 -0.52 -4.18
CA TYR A 23 -27.71 -0.17 -3.29
C TYR A 23 -27.56 1.34 -3.13
N ASP A 24 -26.84 1.76 -2.08
CA ASP A 24 -26.45 3.16 -1.87
C ASP A 24 -25.61 3.64 -3.07
N GLY A 25 -26.08 4.56 -3.84
CA GLY A 25 -25.48 4.99 -5.10
C GLY A 25 -26.36 4.74 -6.31
N GLY A 26 -27.52 4.10 -6.11
CA GLY A 26 -28.55 3.95 -7.15
C GLY A 26 -28.33 2.80 -8.11
N TYR A 27 -27.48 1.85 -7.76
CA TYR A 27 -27.22 0.63 -8.55
C TYR A 27 -28.17 -0.48 -8.18
N ASP A 28 -28.59 -1.24 -9.19
CA ASP A 28 -29.43 -2.40 -9.02
C ASP A 28 -28.60 -3.68 -8.94
N SER A 29 -29.08 -4.65 -8.14
CA SER A 29 -28.65 -6.03 -8.26
C SER A 29 -29.21 -6.65 -9.53
N ASP A 30 -28.76 -7.86 -9.82
CA ASP A 30 -29.39 -8.69 -10.84
C ASP A 30 -30.86 -8.96 -10.53
N LEU A 31 -31.62 -9.27 -11.59
CA LEU A 31 -33.01 -9.66 -11.48
C LEU A 31 -33.13 -11.06 -10.85
N THR A 32 -33.90 -11.14 -9.79
CA THR A 32 -34.33 -12.40 -9.20
C THR A 32 -35.82 -12.59 -9.44
N GLU A 33 -36.21 -13.74 -10.00
CA GLU A 33 -37.61 -14.05 -10.19
C GLU A 33 -38.31 -14.29 -8.85
N PHE A 34 -39.48 -13.69 -8.65
CA PHE A 34 -40.25 -13.81 -7.41
C PHE A 34 -40.87 -15.19 -7.21
N TYR A 35 -41.12 -15.93 -8.27
CA TYR A 35 -41.91 -17.13 -8.21
C TYR A 35 -41.38 -18.21 -9.14
N THR A 36 -41.17 -19.38 -8.60
CA THR A 36 -40.67 -20.55 -9.34
C THR A 36 -41.67 -21.17 -10.33
N ASN A 37 -42.94 -20.79 -10.27
CA ASN A 37 -43.98 -21.20 -11.23
C ASN A 37 -44.40 -20.07 -12.15
N SER A 38 -43.50 -19.43 -12.63
CA SER A 38 -43.20 -18.47 -13.71
C SER A 38 -44.31 -17.70 -14.44
N THR A 39 -45.54 -18.03 -14.40
CA THR A 39 -46.58 -17.29 -15.12
C THR A 39 -47.84 -17.16 -14.28
N HIS A 40 -48.19 -15.94 -13.94
CA HIS A 40 -49.51 -15.64 -13.42
C HIS A 40 -50.40 -15.27 -14.59
N SER A 41 -51.25 -16.19 -14.99
CA SER A 41 -52.33 -15.92 -15.94
C SER A 41 -53.42 -15.12 -15.23
N LEU A 42 -53.60 -13.87 -15.66
CA LEU A 42 -54.74 -13.08 -15.28
C LEU A 42 -55.93 -13.46 -16.17
N SER A 43 -56.70 -14.45 -15.71
CA SER A 43 -57.90 -14.83 -16.41
C SER A 43 -59.04 -13.83 -16.20
N THR A 44 -59.47 -13.23 -17.28
CA THR A 44 -60.80 -12.61 -17.55
C THR A 44 -61.36 -11.56 -16.59
N ASN A 45 -61.74 -10.48 -17.20
CA ASN A 45 -62.59 -9.38 -16.68
C ASN A 45 -61.87 -8.30 -15.87
N ASN A 46 -61.12 -7.40 -16.53
CA ASN A 46 -60.82 -6.02 -16.04
C ASN A 46 -60.58 -5.93 -14.52
N GLN A 47 -59.79 -6.84 -13.96
CA GLN A 47 -59.52 -6.83 -12.53
C GLN A 47 -58.20 -6.11 -12.26
N ILE A 48 -58.22 -5.20 -11.35
CA ILE A 48 -57.03 -4.53 -10.80
C ILE A 48 -56.23 -5.58 -10.07
N LEU A 49 -54.98 -5.82 -10.47
CA LEU A 49 -54.04 -6.60 -9.74
C LEU A 49 -53.35 -5.69 -8.73
N GLY A 50 -53.64 -5.86 -7.45
CA GLY A 50 -52.78 -5.35 -6.39
C GLY A 50 -51.63 -6.32 -6.18
N LEU A 51 -50.41 -5.90 -6.37
CA LEU A 51 -49.24 -6.66 -6.00
C LEU A 51 -48.88 -6.35 -4.55
N GLU A 52 -49.03 -7.34 -3.66
CA GLU A 52 -48.63 -7.23 -2.26
C GLU A 52 -47.30 -7.92 -2.09
N VAL A 53 -46.28 -7.17 -1.66
CA VAL A 53 -44.92 -7.69 -1.45
C VAL A 53 -44.64 -7.69 0.04
N ASP A 54 -44.37 -8.90 0.58
CA ASP A 54 -43.96 -9.07 1.94
C ASP A 54 -42.43 -8.95 2.01
N VAL A 55 -41.89 -7.94 2.67
CA VAL A 55 -40.47 -7.83 2.99
C VAL A 55 -40.22 -8.49 4.31
N LYS A 56 -39.61 -9.68 4.29
CA LYS A 56 -39.19 -10.37 5.52
C LYS A 56 -37.88 -9.79 6.03
N ILE A 57 -37.97 -9.18 7.19
CA ILE A 57 -36.83 -8.82 8.00
C ILE A 57 -36.59 -10.01 8.93
N GLY A 58 -35.45 -10.66 8.82
CA GLY A 58 -35.14 -11.91 9.54
C GLY A 58 -35.57 -11.94 11.00
N GLY A 59 -35.96 -13.13 11.50
CA GLY A 59 -36.57 -13.30 12.83
C GLY A 59 -35.74 -12.70 13.96
N SER A 60 -36.44 -12.12 14.94
CA SER A 60 -35.93 -11.53 16.18
C SER A 60 -34.74 -10.56 16.03
N ASN A 61 -35.03 -9.30 15.80
CA ASN A 61 -34.10 -8.14 15.94
C ASN A 61 -32.85 -8.12 15.03
N GLU A 62 -32.75 -8.93 14.00
CA GLU A 62 -31.54 -9.05 13.20
C GLU A 62 -31.75 -8.70 11.72
N PHE A 63 -32.26 -7.51 11.44
CA PHE A 63 -32.26 -6.94 10.08
C PHE A 63 -30.83 -6.96 9.46
N HIS A 64 -29.81 -6.95 10.32
CA HIS A 64 -28.41 -6.85 9.95
C HIS A 64 -27.84 -8.11 9.29
N ASN A 65 -28.46 -9.27 9.49
CA ASN A 65 -27.85 -10.54 9.07
C ASN A 65 -28.31 -11.03 7.69
N HIS A 66 -29.34 -10.41 7.10
CA HIS A 66 -29.94 -10.89 5.85
C HIS A 66 -29.77 -9.96 4.66
N HIS A 67 -29.44 -8.69 4.89
CA HIS A 67 -29.23 -7.73 3.81
C HIS A 67 -27.90 -6.99 3.99
N SER A 68 -27.22 -6.72 2.87
CA SER A 68 -26.07 -5.83 2.89
C SER A 68 -26.43 -4.51 3.52
N PRO A 69 -25.59 -3.95 4.42
CA PRO A 69 -25.83 -2.60 4.99
C PRO A 69 -25.96 -1.50 3.94
N ARG A 70 -25.51 -1.76 2.72
CA ARG A 70 -25.58 -0.85 1.57
C ARG A 70 -26.86 -0.95 0.78
N THR A 71 -27.71 -1.95 1.06
CA THR A 71 -29.00 -2.08 0.39
C THR A 71 -29.96 -1.04 0.94
N VAL A 72 -30.50 -0.18 0.08
CA VAL A 72 -31.40 0.94 0.43
C VAL A 72 -32.82 0.75 -0.06
N GLY A 73 -33.09 -0.32 -0.82
CA GLY A 73 -34.39 -0.58 -1.36
C GLY A 73 -34.40 -1.73 -2.36
N PHE A 74 -35.50 -1.81 -3.09
CA PHE A 74 -35.64 -2.76 -4.20
C PHE A 74 -36.54 -2.18 -5.27
N ARG A 75 -36.38 -2.70 -6.50
CA ARG A 75 -37.25 -2.46 -7.64
C ARG A 75 -38.00 -3.72 -8.00
N ILE A 76 -39.28 -3.57 -8.33
CA ILE A 76 -40.11 -4.62 -8.85
C ILE A 76 -40.20 -4.44 -10.35
N TYR A 77 -39.96 -5.50 -11.09
CA TYR A 77 -40.03 -5.51 -12.53
C TYR A 77 -41.05 -6.54 -13.00
N TYR A 78 -41.59 -6.35 -14.22
CA TYR A 78 -42.48 -7.30 -14.86
C TYR A 78 -42.13 -7.50 -16.32
N LYS A 79 -42.46 -8.67 -16.85
CA LYS A 79 -42.33 -9.05 -18.24
C LYS A 79 -43.64 -9.71 -18.69
N LYS A 80 -44.14 -9.36 -19.90
CA LYS A 80 -45.23 -10.07 -20.56
C LYS A 80 -44.66 -11.32 -21.22
N THR A 81 -45.26 -12.48 -21.00
CA THR A 81 -44.76 -13.77 -21.49
C THR A 81 -45.70 -14.46 -22.49
N ASP A 82 -46.74 -13.78 -22.94
CA ASP A 82 -47.67 -14.35 -23.91
C ASP A 82 -47.00 -14.53 -25.29
N SER A 83 -47.60 -15.41 -26.12
CA SER A 83 -47.10 -15.74 -27.44
C SER A 83 -47.21 -14.58 -28.45
N LEU A 84 -47.88 -13.50 -28.12
CA LEU A 84 -48.03 -12.28 -28.89
C LEU A 84 -47.12 -11.14 -28.40
N ALA A 85 -46.34 -11.37 -27.33
CA ALA A 85 -45.43 -10.36 -26.79
C ALA A 85 -44.32 -10.05 -27.83
N THR A 86 -44.41 -8.89 -28.42
CA THR A 86 -43.47 -8.42 -29.46
C THR A 86 -42.18 -7.87 -28.90
N SER A 87 -42.04 -7.77 -27.56
CA SER A 87 -40.86 -7.21 -26.94
C SER A 87 -40.38 -8.07 -25.77
N ASN A 88 -39.08 -8.29 -25.72
CA ASN A 88 -38.40 -8.93 -24.60
C ASN A 88 -38.04 -7.96 -23.48
N TYR A 89 -38.66 -6.77 -23.45
CA TYR A 89 -38.36 -5.77 -22.42
C TYR A 89 -38.92 -6.18 -21.06
N ILE A 90 -38.13 -5.92 -20.04
CA ILE A 90 -38.51 -6.07 -18.63
C ILE A 90 -38.71 -4.68 -18.10
N TRP A 91 -39.92 -4.38 -17.68
CA TRP A 91 -40.34 -3.03 -17.29
C TRP A 91 -40.31 -2.86 -15.76
N CYS A 92 -39.82 -1.72 -15.28
CA CYS A 92 -39.89 -1.37 -13.87
C CYS A 92 -41.32 -1.03 -13.48
N LEU A 93 -41.86 -1.78 -12.54
CA LEU A 93 -43.18 -1.57 -12.00
C LEU A 93 -43.18 -0.51 -10.89
N GLN A 94 -42.29 -0.65 -9.94
CA GLN A 94 -42.23 0.21 -8.75
C GLN A 94 -40.85 0.17 -8.10
N GLU A 95 -40.46 1.33 -7.52
CA GLU A 95 -39.31 1.43 -6.63
C GLU A 95 -39.77 1.54 -5.18
N VAL A 96 -39.16 0.80 -4.29
CA VAL A 96 -39.45 0.85 -2.85
C VAL A 96 -38.13 1.05 -2.11
N TYR A 97 -38.06 2.12 -1.31
CA TYR A 97 -36.90 2.44 -0.48
C TYR A 97 -37.15 2.08 0.98
N TRP A 98 -36.10 1.71 1.68
CA TRP A 98 -36.13 1.52 3.12
C TRP A 98 -35.00 2.25 3.83
N ASP A 99 -35.20 2.50 5.10
CA ASP A 99 -34.20 3.05 6.02
C ASP A 99 -34.25 2.24 7.32
N ARG A 100 -33.09 1.96 7.88
CA ARG A 100 -32.98 1.13 9.10
C ARG A 100 -33.75 1.68 10.30
N LEU A 101 -33.86 2.99 10.39
CA LEU A 101 -34.49 3.67 11.51
C LEU A 101 -35.92 4.10 11.20
N LYS A 102 -36.23 4.43 9.94
CA LYS A 102 -37.50 5.01 9.52
C LYS A 102 -38.51 3.99 9.01
N GLY A 103 -38.03 2.82 8.58
CA GLY A 103 -38.88 1.79 8.01
C GLY A 103 -38.93 1.77 6.49
N LEU A 104 -40.05 1.33 5.93
CA LEU A 104 -40.31 1.34 4.49
C LEU A 104 -40.91 2.69 4.06
N ARG A 105 -40.41 3.23 2.94
CA ARG A 105 -41.01 4.41 2.31
C ARG A 105 -42.15 3.97 1.42
N ASN A 106 -43.35 4.42 1.74
CA ASN A 106 -44.53 4.16 0.90
C ASN A 106 -44.38 4.93 -0.42
N PRO A 107 -44.37 4.24 -1.57
CA PRO A 107 -44.20 4.88 -2.87
C PRO A 107 -45.35 5.78 -3.29
N LEU A 108 -46.55 5.60 -2.70
CA LEU A 108 -47.74 6.37 -3.07
C LEU A 108 -47.79 7.74 -2.41
N ASP A 109 -47.44 7.85 -1.13
CA ASP A 109 -47.54 9.11 -0.36
C ASP A 109 -46.19 9.61 0.15
N ASN A 110 -45.11 8.91 -0.15
CA ASN A 110 -43.74 9.22 0.28
C ASN A 110 -43.53 9.26 1.81
N LYS A 111 -44.48 8.74 2.59
CA LYS A 111 -44.29 8.62 4.03
C LYS A 111 -43.55 7.37 4.42
N TRP A 112 -42.86 7.45 5.54
CA TRP A 112 -42.18 6.32 6.13
C TRP A 112 -43.16 5.54 7.01
N ASN A 113 -43.29 4.23 6.76
CA ASN A 113 -43.95 3.29 7.64
C ASN A 113 -42.92 2.72 8.57
N GLU A 114 -43.07 2.96 9.89
CA GLU A 114 -42.14 2.43 10.88
C GLU A 114 -42.11 0.90 10.84
N TRP A 115 -40.92 0.31 11.08
CA TRP A 115 -40.76 -1.12 11.16
C TRP A 115 -41.62 -1.67 12.31
N VAL A 116 -42.53 -2.55 11.98
CA VAL A 116 -43.30 -3.28 12.99
C VAL A 116 -42.56 -4.56 13.31
N TRP A 117 -41.90 -4.56 14.46
CA TRP A 117 -41.15 -5.71 14.95
C TRP A 117 -42.07 -6.77 15.51
N TYR A 118 -42.69 -7.56 14.67
CA TYR A 118 -43.37 -8.77 15.12
C TYR A 118 -42.37 -9.91 15.32
N THR A 119 -42.71 -10.81 16.25
CA THR A 119 -42.06 -12.15 16.33
C THR A 119 -42.33 -12.93 15.03
N GLY A 120 -41.46 -12.71 14.05
CA GLY A 120 -41.63 -13.21 12.70
C GLY A 120 -41.55 -12.13 11.61
N GLY A 121 -41.18 -10.93 11.98
CA GLY A 121 -40.91 -9.69 11.22
C GLY A 121 -41.21 -9.70 9.72
N THR A 122 -42.45 -9.50 9.33
CA THR A 122 -42.83 -9.29 7.93
C THR A 122 -43.49 -7.92 7.84
N GLU A 123 -42.88 -7.02 7.09
CA GLU A 123 -43.50 -5.75 6.72
C GLU A 123 -44.09 -5.90 5.32
N ARG A 124 -45.29 -5.35 5.11
CA ARG A 124 -45.97 -5.44 3.82
C ARG A 124 -45.94 -4.14 3.09
N VAL A 125 -45.58 -4.20 1.84
CA VAL A 125 -45.72 -3.10 0.89
C VAL A 125 -46.77 -3.50 -0.13
N THR A 126 -47.88 -2.75 -0.16
CA THR A 126 -48.89 -2.91 -1.21
C THR A 126 -48.58 -1.95 -2.33
N VAL A 127 -48.36 -2.48 -3.51
CA VAL A 127 -48.19 -1.71 -4.75
C VAL A 127 -49.52 -1.76 -5.51
N GLU A 128 -50.26 -0.65 -5.51
CA GLU A 128 -51.46 -0.50 -6.32
C GLU A 128 -51.13 0.35 -7.54
N LEU A 129 -51.22 -0.21 -8.72
CA LEU A 129 -51.01 0.49 -9.99
C LEU A 129 -52.23 0.31 -10.87
N LEU A 130 -52.71 1.44 -11.40
CA LEU A 130 -53.88 1.45 -12.31
C LEU A 130 -53.50 1.10 -13.73
N VAL A 131 -52.25 1.38 -14.16
CA VAL A 131 -51.69 1.09 -15.49
C VAL A 131 -50.25 0.67 -15.29
N PRO A 132 -49.81 -0.44 -15.94
CA PRO A 132 -48.41 -0.83 -15.88
C PRO A 132 -47.53 0.25 -16.55
N PRO A 133 -46.55 0.82 -15.84
CA PRO A 133 -45.70 1.84 -16.42
C PRO A 133 -44.75 1.22 -17.44
N GLU A 134 -44.78 1.66 -18.68
CA GLU A 134 -43.81 1.29 -19.71
C GLU A 134 -42.81 2.44 -19.92
N ILE A 135 -42.20 2.92 -18.82
CA ILE A 135 -41.32 4.09 -18.84
C ILE A 135 -39.87 3.71 -18.64
N LEU A 136 -39.60 2.79 -17.74
CA LEU A 136 -38.25 2.37 -17.34
C LEU A 136 -38.07 0.88 -17.59
N THR A 137 -37.09 0.54 -18.41
CA THR A 137 -36.70 -0.85 -18.64
C THR A 137 -35.48 -1.22 -17.79
N TYR A 138 -35.42 -2.49 -17.44
CA TYR A 138 -34.19 -3.06 -16.90
C TYR A 138 -33.09 -3.01 -17.94
N GLN A 139 -31.92 -2.51 -17.56
CA GLN A 139 -30.77 -2.41 -18.45
C GLN A 139 -29.68 -3.38 -17.99
N ASP A 140 -29.26 -4.26 -18.90
CA ASP A 140 -28.18 -5.23 -18.65
C ASP A 140 -26.84 -4.60 -18.24
N ILE A 141 -26.66 -3.31 -18.47
CA ILE A 141 -25.45 -2.60 -18.05
C ILE A 141 -25.38 -2.39 -16.53
N ASN A 142 -26.50 -2.46 -15.84
CA ASN A 142 -26.58 -2.21 -14.39
C ASN A 142 -26.91 -3.45 -13.57
N GLY A 143 -27.39 -4.50 -14.23
CA GLY A 143 -27.72 -5.75 -13.60
C GLY A 143 -26.92 -6.91 -14.15
N TYR A 144 -26.60 -7.85 -13.32
CA TYR A 144 -25.80 -9.02 -13.65
C TYR A 144 -26.44 -10.24 -13.04
N ASN A 145 -26.29 -11.39 -13.70
CA ASN A 145 -26.84 -12.63 -13.20
C ASN A 145 -26.26 -12.96 -11.81
N PRO A 146 -27.08 -13.06 -10.73
CA PRO A 146 -26.60 -13.37 -9.39
C PRO A 146 -25.80 -14.68 -9.32
N GLY A 147 -26.12 -15.64 -10.19
CA GLY A 147 -25.41 -16.91 -10.28
C GLY A 147 -23.96 -16.82 -10.72
N GLU A 148 -23.57 -15.70 -11.35
CA GLU A 148 -22.19 -15.51 -11.81
C GLU A 148 -21.25 -15.01 -10.69
N ASN A 149 -21.78 -14.39 -9.64
CA ASN A 149 -21.00 -13.70 -8.62
C ASN A 149 -21.10 -14.27 -7.21
N LEU A 150 -22.01 -15.22 -6.97
CA LEU A 150 -22.40 -15.63 -5.61
C LEU A 150 -21.28 -16.29 -4.78
N ASP A 151 -20.26 -16.89 -5.39
CA ASP A 151 -19.17 -17.59 -4.72
C ASP A 151 -17.78 -17.07 -5.10
N SER A 152 -17.70 -15.85 -5.57
CA SER A 152 -16.42 -15.24 -5.98
C SER A 152 -15.70 -14.60 -4.80
N SER A 153 -14.41 -14.85 -4.70
CA SER A 153 -13.48 -14.16 -3.82
C SER A 153 -12.26 -13.69 -4.60
N PHE A 154 -11.51 -12.73 -4.07
CA PHE A 154 -10.34 -12.17 -4.73
C PHE A 154 -9.23 -11.90 -3.72
N LYS A 155 -7.99 -11.79 -4.19
CA LYS A 155 -6.82 -11.47 -3.35
C LYS A 155 -6.39 -10.02 -3.43
N ALA A 156 -6.54 -9.38 -4.57
CA ALA A 156 -6.07 -8.02 -4.82
C ALA A 156 -7.20 -7.11 -5.30
N VAL A 157 -7.17 -5.85 -4.88
CA VAL A 157 -8.17 -4.85 -5.27
C VAL A 157 -7.55 -3.46 -5.37
N CYS A 158 -7.96 -2.69 -6.37
CA CYS A 158 -7.70 -1.25 -6.43
C CYS A 158 -8.89 -0.52 -7.05
N VAL A 159 -8.93 0.79 -6.85
CA VAL A 159 -9.92 1.67 -7.49
C VAL A 159 -9.18 2.62 -8.41
N ALA A 160 -9.48 2.58 -9.70
CA ALA A 160 -8.89 3.43 -10.72
C ALA A 160 -9.98 3.94 -11.67
N ASN A 161 -9.90 5.20 -12.08
CA ASN A 161 -10.82 5.82 -13.03
C ASN A 161 -12.30 5.52 -12.73
N ARG A 162 -12.71 5.66 -11.46
CA ARG A 162 -14.08 5.42 -10.94
C ARG A 162 -14.61 3.99 -11.16
N LYS A 163 -13.72 3.02 -11.29
CA LYS A 163 -14.03 1.59 -11.38
C LYS A 163 -13.24 0.84 -10.32
N THR A 164 -13.81 -0.22 -9.77
CA THR A 164 -13.09 -1.19 -8.96
C THR A 164 -12.51 -2.26 -9.86
N TYR A 165 -11.25 -2.59 -9.65
CA TYR A 165 -10.57 -3.71 -10.28
C TYR A 165 -10.18 -4.71 -9.21
N ILE A 166 -10.58 -5.96 -9.38
CA ILE A 166 -10.18 -7.07 -8.52
C ILE A 166 -9.32 -8.05 -9.31
N GLY A 167 -8.43 -8.73 -8.63
CA GLY A 167 -7.52 -9.70 -9.26
C GLY A 167 -7.26 -10.94 -8.43
N ASN A 168 -6.80 -12.00 -9.07
CA ASN A 168 -6.62 -13.33 -8.50
C ASN A 168 -7.93 -13.86 -7.92
N ILE A 169 -8.82 -14.22 -8.81
CA ILE A 169 -10.22 -14.49 -8.51
C ILE A 169 -10.42 -15.98 -8.28
N LYS A 170 -11.16 -16.31 -7.23
CA LYS A 170 -11.67 -17.65 -7.01
C LYS A 170 -13.17 -17.65 -7.25
N ASN A 171 -13.63 -18.42 -8.22
CA ASN A 171 -15.04 -18.57 -8.56
C ASN A 171 -15.42 -20.05 -8.57
N ASN A 172 -16.49 -20.42 -7.88
CA ASN A 172 -16.98 -21.80 -7.76
C ASN A 172 -15.86 -22.81 -7.43
N GLY A 173 -14.97 -22.43 -6.50
CA GLY A 173 -13.84 -23.26 -6.09
C GLY A 173 -12.62 -23.24 -7.00
N THR A 174 -12.73 -22.75 -8.23
CA THR A 174 -11.63 -22.63 -9.20
C THR A 174 -10.91 -21.30 -9.03
N VAL A 175 -9.57 -21.34 -9.02
CA VAL A 175 -8.73 -20.13 -8.90
C VAL A 175 -8.24 -19.70 -10.28
N TYR A 176 -8.54 -18.46 -10.64
CA TYR A 176 -8.06 -17.77 -11.84
C TYR A 176 -7.03 -16.72 -11.40
N GLY A 177 -5.79 -17.16 -11.25
CA GLY A 177 -4.71 -16.36 -10.64
C GLY A 177 -4.30 -15.15 -11.46
N ASP A 178 -4.49 -15.16 -12.75
CA ASP A 178 -4.13 -14.11 -13.71
C ASP A 178 -5.31 -13.25 -14.19
N MET A 179 -6.54 -13.61 -13.79
CA MET A 179 -7.76 -12.89 -14.16
C MET A 179 -8.01 -11.68 -13.26
N MET A 180 -8.42 -10.58 -13.88
CA MET A 180 -8.99 -9.41 -13.24
C MET A 180 -10.47 -9.26 -13.66
N ILE A 181 -11.27 -8.65 -12.80
CA ILE A 181 -12.63 -8.19 -13.13
C ILE A 181 -12.72 -6.71 -12.80
N LYS A 182 -13.43 -5.97 -13.67
CA LYS A 182 -13.68 -4.55 -13.45
C LYS A 182 -15.16 -4.27 -13.20
N SER A 183 -15.44 -3.29 -12.35
CA SER A 183 -16.79 -2.80 -12.14
C SER A 183 -17.26 -1.87 -13.27
N PRO A 184 -18.56 -1.60 -13.40
CA PRO A 184 -19.05 -0.42 -14.10
C PRO A 184 -18.50 0.87 -13.49
N VAL A 185 -18.59 1.97 -14.26
CA VAL A 185 -18.22 3.29 -13.77
C VAL A 185 -19.11 3.69 -12.60
N ASN A 186 -18.50 4.03 -11.44
CA ASN A 186 -19.15 4.33 -10.17
C ASN A 186 -19.95 3.16 -9.54
N GLY A 187 -19.89 1.95 -10.10
CA GLY A 187 -20.51 0.74 -9.55
C GLY A 187 -19.51 -0.11 -8.78
N PHE A 188 -18.91 0.44 -7.73
CA PHE A 188 -17.72 -0.10 -7.07
C PHE A 188 -17.86 -1.51 -6.49
N ASP A 189 -19.06 -1.98 -6.24
CA ASP A 189 -19.40 -3.27 -5.65
C ASP A 189 -20.05 -4.26 -6.64
N VAL A 190 -20.20 -3.87 -7.90
CA VAL A 190 -20.76 -4.70 -8.97
C VAL A 190 -19.61 -5.25 -9.81
N LEU A 191 -19.35 -6.55 -9.72
CA LEU A 191 -18.17 -7.21 -10.28
C LEU A 191 -18.55 -8.43 -11.13
N PRO A 192 -19.10 -8.22 -12.33
CA PRO A 192 -19.60 -9.29 -13.17
C PRO A 192 -18.47 -10.03 -13.90
N LEU A 193 -18.59 -11.34 -14.05
CA LEU A 193 -17.64 -12.16 -14.81
C LEU A 193 -17.52 -11.74 -16.28
N SER A 194 -18.58 -11.21 -16.87
CA SER A 194 -18.59 -10.70 -18.24
C SER A 194 -17.63 -9.52 -18.47
N ARG A 195 -17.17 -8.86 -17.40
CA ARG A 195 -16.18 -7.78 -17.45
C ARG A 195 -14.79 -8.23 -17.03
N SER A 196 -14.47 -9.50 -17.27
CA SER A 196 -13.13 -10.03 -17.04
C SER A 196 -12.10 -9.40 -17.97
N LEU A 197 -10.90 -9.23 -17.45
CA LEU A 197 -9.73 -8.71 -18.15
C LEU A 197 -8.55 -9.61 -17.84
N GLU A 198 -7.96 -10.18 -18.86
CA GLU A 198 -6.77 -11.01 -18.76
C GLU A 198 -5.64 -10.38 -19.57
N VAL A 199 -4.58 -9.97 -18.89
CA VAL A 199 -3.42 -9.31 -19.52
C VAL A 199 -2.48 -10.34 -20.13
N THR A 200 -2.22 -11.43 -19.39
CA THR A 200 -1.43 -12.57 -19.84
C THR A 200 -2.09 -13.84 -19.34
N ILE A 201 -2.44 -14.73 -20.30
CA ILE A 201 -3.19 -15.94 -20.00
C ILE A 201 -2.21 -17.10 -19.75
N ALA A 202 -2.44 -17.86 -18.67
CA ALA A 202 -1.77 -19.13 -18.38
C ALA A 202 -0.22 -19.04 -18.39
N ASP A 203 0.33 -17.93 -17.92
CA ASP A 203 1.78 -17.73 -17.81
C ASP A 203 2.41 -18.37 -16.57
N GLY A 204 1.60 -19.07 -15.76
CA GLY A 204 2.04 -19.74 -14.53
C GLY A 204 2.33 -18.81 -13.36
N ASP A 205 2.00 -17.52 -13.48
CA ASP A 205 2.24 -16.50 -12.45
C ASP A 205 0.91 -15.89 -11.99
N GLU A 206 0.75 -15.65 -10.70
CA GLU A 206 -0.50 -15.13 -10.13
C GLU A 206 -0.39 -13.65 -9.76
N ILE A 207 -1.52 -12.94 -9.83
CA ILE A 207 -1.65 -11.57 -9.35
C ILE A 207 -1.56 -11.58 -7.82
N VAL A 208 -0.63 -10.81 -7.28
CA VAL A 208 -0.40 -10.65 -5.84
C VAL A 208 -1.01 -9.35 -5.34
N GLN A 209 -0.84 -8.25 -6.09
CA GLN A 209 -1.30 -6.91 -5.70
C GLN A 209 -1.67 -6.08 -6.93
N LEU A 210 -2.60 -5.15 -6.73
CA LEU A 210 -2.98 -4.12 -7.69
C LEU A 210 -2.81 -2.75 -7.04
N GLU A 211 -2.04 -1.87 -7.70
CA GLU A 211 -1.87 -0.48 -7.26
C GLU A 211 -2.26 0.48 -8.38
N GLU A 212 -2.98 1.51 -8.03
CA GLU A 212 -3.37 2.56 -8.98
C GLU A 212 -2.46 3.77 -8.84
N TYR A 213 -2.04 4.33 -9.97
CA TYR A 213 -1.33 5.61 -10.02
C TYR A 213 -1.53 6.28 -11.38
N ALA A 214 -2.03 7.53 -11.38
CA ALA A 214 -2.14 8.39 -12.57
C ALA A 214 -2.79 7.68 -13.78
N ASP A 215 -4.03 7.22 -13.65
CA ASP A 215 -4.81 6.51 -14.68
C ASP A 215 -4.16 5.21 -15.19
N ARG A 216 -3.31 4.61 -14.38
CA ARG A 216 -2.69 3.33 -14.64
C ARG A 216 -2.87 2.39 -13.46
N ILE A 217 -2.89 1.11 -13.77
CA ILE A 217 -2.84 0.04 -12.77
C ILE A 217 -1.51 -0.67 -12.92
N LEU A 218 -0.78 -0.75 -11.82
CA LEU A 218 0.38 -1.61 -11.68
C LEU A 218 -0.13 -2.96 -11.19
N GLN A 219 -0.17 -3.94 -12.08
CA GLN A 219 -0.54 -5.30 -11.76
C GLN A 219 0.72 -6.07 -11.38
N PHE A 220 0.90 -6.31 -10.10
CA PHE A 220 2.02 -7.09 -9.58
C PHE A 220 1.68 -8.56 -9.57
N LYS A 221 2.46 -9.35 -10.30
CA LYS A 221 2.57 -10.79 -10.18
C LYS A 221 3.80 -11.15 -9.35
N ARG A 222 4.06 -12.43 -9.09
CA ARG A 222 5.23 -12.84 -8.29
C ARG A 222 6.56 -12.47 -8.97
N ASN A 223 6.65 -12.65 -10.29
CA ASN A 223 7.92 -12.48 -11.02
C ASN A 223 7.96 -11.23 -11.90
N LYS A 224 6.81 -10.64 -12.21
CA LYS A 224 6.72 -9.51 -13.13
C LYS A 224 5.67 -8.50 -12.68
N MET A 225 5.77 -7.30 -13.22
CA MET A 225 4.79 -6.24 -13.09
C MET A 225 4.32 -5.79 -14.47
N HIS A 226 3.01 -5.72 -14.65
CA HIS A 226 2.39 -5.16 -15.85
C HIS A 226 1.87 -3.75 -15.56
N LEU A 227 2.13 -2.84 -16.49
CA LEU A 227 1.59 -1.49 -16.46
C LEU A 227 0.40 -1.42 -17.41
N ILE A 228 -0.80 -1.26 -16.86
CA ILE A 228 -2.07 -1.26 -17.60
C ILE A 228 -2.62 0.16 -17.62
N ASN A 229 -2.87 0.70 -18.80
CA ASN A 229 -3.51 1.99 -18.95
C ASN A 229 -5.04 1.83 -18.86
N VAL A 230 -5.65 2.62 -17.97
CA VAL A 230 -7.09 2.63 -17.72
C VAL A 230 -7.74 4.00 -17.96
N SER A 231 -7.02 4.89 -18.63
CA SER A 231 -7.52 6.25 -18.96
C SER A 231 -8.64 6.23 -20.01
N GLN A 232 -8.70 5.18 -20.82
CA GLN A 232 -9.68 5.00 -21.86
C GLN A 232 -10.78 4.01 -21.46
N GLU A 233 -11.80 3.87 -22.28
CA GLU A 233 -12.88 2.90 -22.05
C GLU A 233 -12.39 1.46 -22.14
N ILE A 234 -11.44 1.21 -23.05
CA ILE A 234 -10.79 -0.09 -23.23
C ILE A 234 -9.40 -0.01 -22.61
N GLU A 235 -9.14 -0.86 -21.64
CA GLU A 235 -7.85 -0.99 -21.00
C GLU A 235 -6.85 -1.66 -21.95
N PHE A 236 -5.59 -1.23 -21.89
CA PHE A 236 -4.52 -1.84 -22.67
C PHE A 236 -3.21 -1.92 -21.90
N LEU A 237 -2.41 -2.93 -22.21
CA LEU A 237 -1.08 -3.13 -21.64
C LEU A 237 -0.10 -2.11 -22.24
N GLU A 238 0.47 -1.23 -21.41
CA GLU A 238 1.53 -0.29 -21.81
C GLU A 238 2.91 -0.93 -21.80
N ASP A 239 3.24 -1.65 -20.71
CA ASP A 239 4.58 -2.22 -20.53
C ASP A 239 4.56 -3.44 -19.61
N THR A 240 5.63 -4.23 -19.68
CA THR A 240 5.86 -5.41 -18.83
C THR A 240 7.28 -5.41 -18.30
N PHE A 241 7.43 -5.40 -16.98
CA PHE A 241 8.71 -5.39 -16.29
C PHE A 241 8.98 -6.76 -15.68
N ILE A 242 9.91 -7.50 -16.29
CA ILE A 242 10.35 -8.82 -15.80
C ILE A 242 11.26 -8.64 -14.57
N HIS A 243 11.17 -9.56 -13.60
CA HIS A 243 11.89 -9.54 -12.32
C HIS A 243 11.53 -8.35 -11.40
N LYS A 244 10.41 -7.67 -11.64
CA LYS A 244 9.91 -6.58 -10.84
C LYS A 244 8.55 -6.88 -10.18
N GLY A 245 8.23 -8.15 -10.00
CA GLY A 245 7.08 -8.61 -9.25
C GLY A 245 7.29 -8.51 -7.74
N VAL A 246 6.27 -8.91 -6.98
CA VAL A 246 6.27 -8.91 -5.51
C VAL A 246 5.81 -10.24 -4.93
N SER A 247 6.32 -10.60 -3.76
CA SER A 247 5.97 -11.88 -3.11
C SER A 247 4.70 -11.80 -2.29
N ASN A 248 4.37 -10.61 -1.77
CA ASN A 248 3.21 -10.36 -0.91
C ASN A 248 2.64 -8.95 -1.15
N PRO A 249 1.38 -8.69 -0.79
CA PRO A 249 0.76 -7.38 -0.98
C PRO A 249 1.44 -6.24 -0.22
N ASN A 250 2.03 -6.52 0.95
CA ASN A 250 2.69 -5.51 1.77
C ASN A 250 4.09 -5.13 1.25
N ALA A 251 4.54 -5.77 0.18
CA ALA A 251 5.76 -5.40 -0.53
C ALA A 251 5.58 -4.22 -1.49
N THR A 252 4.40 -3.59 -1.48
CA THR A 252 4.06 -2.38 -2.24
C THR A 252 3.55 -1.28 -1.33
N CYS A 253 3.80 -0.02 -1.65
CA CYS A 253 3.17 1.12 -0.99
C CYS A 253 3.00 2.31 -1.93
N LYS A 254 2.01 3.15 -1.63
CA LYS A 254 1.81 4.44 -2.31
C LYS A 254 2.51 5.55 -1.54
N SER A 255 3.15 6.45 -2.27
CA SER A 255 3.80 7.63 -1.73
C SER A 255 3.40 8.88 -2.50
N ASP A 256 3.75 10.06 -1.99
CA ASP A 256 3.59 11.33 -2.71
C ASP A 256 4.41 11.39 -4.01
N PHE A 257 5.37 10.49 -4.19
CA PHE A 257 6.29 10.44 -5.33
C PHE A 257 5.93 9.36 -6.35
N GLY A 258 4.97 8.50 -6.05
CA GLY A 258 4.58 7.38 -6.88
C GLY A 258 4.35 6.09 -6.10
N VAL A 259 4.33 4.97 -6.78
CA VAL A 259 4.22 3.64 -6.20
C VAL A 259 5.61 3.04 -6.02
N ALA A 260 5.94 2.65 -4.79
CA ALA A 260 7.19 1.97 -4.46
C ALA A 260 6.94 0.50 -4.12
N TRP A 261 7.88 -0.36 -4.45
CA TRP A 261 7.82 -1.79 -4.08
C TRP A 261 9.21 -2.41 -3.94
N VAL A 262 9.24 -3.56 -3.26
CA VAL A 262 10.47 -4.30 -3.00
C VAL A 262 10.37 -5.76 -3.41
N ASN A 263 11.49 -6.30 -3.86
CA ASN A 263 11.73 -7.72 -4.00
C ASN A 263 13.21 -8.04 -3.82
N LYS A 264 13.61 -9.29 -3.98
CA LYS A 264 15.02 -9.72 -3.82
C LYS A 264 16.01 -9.02 -4.78
N HIS A 265 15.51 -8.47 -5.90
CA HIS A 265 16.32 -7.84 -6.93
C HIS A 265 16.46 -6.33 -6.76
N GLY A 266 15.61 -5.70 -5.93
CA GLY A 266 15.69 -4.26 -5.76
C GLY A 266 14.54 -3.63 -4.98
N CYS A 267 14.69 -2.32 -4.81
CA CYS A 267 13.65 -1.40 -4.38
C CYS A 267 13.35 -0.47 -5.54
N TYR A 268 12.11 -0.43 -5.96
CA TYR A 268 11.70 0.28 -7.17
C TYR A 268 10.69 1.36 -6.84
N LEU A 269 10.68 2.40 -7.68
CA LEU A 269 9.71 3.48 -7.65
C LEU A 269 9.19 3.73 -9.07
N TYR A 270 7.88 3.74 -9.24
CA TYR A 270 7.21 4.22 -10.44
C TYR A 270 6.65 5.62 -10.19
N ASP A 271 7.16 6.62 -10.89
CA ASP A 271 6.82 8.04 -10.74
C ASP A 271 5.71 8.54 -11.69
N GLY A 272 5.06 7.61 -12.40
CA GLY A 272 4.09 7.90 -13.45
C GLY A 272 4.68 7.96 -14.86
N LYS A 273 6.02 7.89 -14.99
CA LYS A 273 6.73 7.92 -16.28
C LYS A 273 7.70 6.76 -16.46
N GLN A 274 8.45 6.45 -15.43
CA GLN A 274 9.49 5.42 -15.49
C GLN A 274 9.58 4.65 -14.17
N VAL A 275 10.15 3.46 -14.26
CA VAL A 275 10.51 2.64 -13.10
C VAL A 275 11.98 2.83 -12.78
N THR A 276 12.27 3.36 -11.60
CA THR A 276 13.63 3.62 -11.12
C THR A 276 14.01 2.62 -10.03
N ASN A 277 15.22 2.04 -10.11
CA ASN A 277 15.79 1.24 -9.02
C ASN A 277 16.44 2.17 -7.99
N LEU A 278 15.93 2.18 -6.76
CA LEU A 278 16.42 3.04 -5.68
C LEU A 278 17.72 2.53 -5.03
N LEU A 279 18.13 1.28 -5.29
CA LEU A 279 19.41 0.75 -4.85
C LEU A 279 20.60 1.28 -5.66
N GLU A 280 20.32 1.97 -6.75
CA GLU A 280 21.32 2.49 -7.66
C GLU A 280 21.17 3.99 -7.86
N ARG A 281 22.28 4.70 -7.94
CA ARG A 281 22.30 6.11 -8.29
C ARG A 281 23.46 6.40 -9.23
N LYS A 282 23.17 6.89 -10.43
CA LYS A 282 24.19 7.20 -11.46
C LYS A 282 25.14 6.01 -11.70
N ASN A 283 24.60 4.79 -11.85
CA ASN A 283 25.33 3.53 -12.02
C ASN A 283 26.25 3.16 -10.84
N ILE A 284 26.02 3.74 -9.67
CA ILE A 284 26.71 3.36 -8.43
C ILE A 284 25.70 2.61 -7.57
N LYS A 285 26.03 1.40 -7.17
CA LYS A 285 25.25 0.64 -6.19
C LYS A 285 25.38 1.29 -4.82
N LEU A 286 24.27 1.58 -4.18
CA LEU A 286 24.21 2.17 -2.84
C LEU A 286 24.17 1.10 -1.75
N ILE A 287 23.57 -0.04 -2.04
CA ILE A 287 23.50 -1.21 -1.16
C ILE A 287 23.99 -2.40 -1.99
N ASP A 288 24.75 -3.28 -1.36
CA ASP A 288 25.18 -4.53 -1.97
C ASP A 288 24.01 -5.47 -2.24
N GLU A 289 24.07 -6.23 -3.33
CA GLU A 289 22.98 -7.12 -3.75
C GLU A 289 22.77 -8.27 -2.77
N ASP A 290 23.85 -8.81 -2.21
CA ASP A 290 23.78 -9.92 -1.26
C ASP A 290 23.21 -9.45 0.08
N ASP A 291 23.60 -8.27 0.55
CA ASP A 291 23.03 -7.64 1.75
C ASP A 291 21.53 -7.36 1.58
N TRP A 292 21.13 -6.85 0.40
CA TRP A 292 19.74 -6.61 0.08
C TRP A 292 18.92 -7.90 0.00
N ALA A 293 19.41 -8.91 -0.71
CA ALA A 293 18.75 -10.19 -0.85
C ALA A 293 18.64 -10.97 0.48
N ALA A 294 19.58 -10.74 1.41
CA ALA A 294 19.51 -11.28 2.76
C ALA A 294 18.46 -10.59 3.64
N HIS A 295 18.14 -9.33 3.32
CA HIS A 295 17.13 -8.53 4.04
C HIS A 295 15.72 -8.76 3.51
N VAL A 296 15.54 -8.73 2.19
CA VAL A 296 14.23 -8.82 1.54
C VAL A 296 13.88 -10.26 1.19
N GLY A 297 12.89 -10.80 1.87
CA GLY A 297 12.32 -12.13 1.65
C GLY A 297 10.87 -12.09 1.18
N GLU A 298 10.17 -13.21 1.37
CA GLU A 298 8.78 -13.35 0.94
C GLU A 298 7.78 -12.51 1.75
N LYS A 299 8.12 -12.22 3.02
CA LYS A 299 7.27 -11.46 3.94
C LYS A 299 7.82 -10.07 4.27
N SER A 300 8.74 -9.55 3.49
CA SER A 300 9.22 -8.18 3.66
C SER A 300 8.13 -7.17 3.36
N ILE A 301 8.15 -6.06 4.09
CA ILE A 301 7.15 -5.00 4.03
C ILE A 301 7.83 -3.69 3.63
N ILE A 302 7.18 -2.93 2.78
CA ILE A 302 7.55 -1.55 2.49
C ILE A 302 6.39 -0.63 2.85
N GLU A 303 6.71 0.52 3.47
CA GLU A 303 5.70 1.54 3.78
C GLU A 303 6.28 2.96 3.59
N TYR A 304 5.43 3.93 3.33
CA TYR A 304 5.80 5.33 3.18
C TYR A 304 5.51 6.12 4.46
N LEU A 305 6.51 6.83 4.96
CA LEU A 305 6.42 7.69 6.16
C LEU A 305 6.22 9.15 5.72
N PRO A 306 4.99 9.67 5.66
CA PRO A 306 4.71 10.97 5.07
C PRO A 306 5.34 12.14 5.83
N LYS A 307 5.42 12.08 7.16
CA LYS A 307 6.05 13.13 7.98
C LYS A 307 7.52 13.35 7.68
N LYS A 308 8.22 12.27 7.33
CA LYS A 308 9.67 12.29 7.08
C LYS A 308 10.01 12.18 5.60
N ARG A 309 9.03 11.91 4.73
CA ARG A 309 9.21 11.61 3.32
C ARG A 309 10.21 10.49 3.09
N GLN A 310 10.05 9.41 3.83
CA GLN A 310 10.94 8.26 3.79
C GLN A 310 10.16 7.00 3.47
N LEU A 311 10.80 6.10 2.73
CA LEU A 311 10.35 4.72 2.59
C LEU A 311 11.04 3.89 3.66
N ILE A 312 10.26 3.08 4.37
CA ILE A 312 10.78 2.08 5.29
C ILE A 312 10.64 0.70 4.69
N VAL A 313 11.73 -0.06 4.67
CA VAL A 313 11.73 -1.46 4.26
C VAL A 313 12.06 -2.31 5.46
N ILE A 314 11.11 -3.14 5.85
CA ILE A 314 11.18 -3.99 7.03
C ILE A 314 11.57 -5.39 6.59
N LYS A 315 12.54 -5.96 7.29
CA LYS A 315 13.08 -7.31 7.04
C LYS A 315 11.99 -8.38 7.07
N ASP A 316 12.21 -9.44 6.32
CA ASP A 316 11.46 -10.68 6.48
C ASP A 316 11.87 -11.38 7.79
N TYR A 317 11.07 -11.22 8.84
CA TYR A 317 11.32 -11.85 10.13
C TYR A 317 11.06 -13.36 10.17
N SER A 318 10.48 -13.93 9.13
CA SER A 318 10.33 -15.38 9.02
C SER A 318 11.66 -16.06 8.61
N SER A 319 12.61 -15.31 8.04
CA SER A 319 13.94 -15.81 7.74
C SER A 319 14.89 -15.50 8.90
N ALA A 320 15.47 -16.54 9.50
CA ALA A 320 16.25 -16.48 10.73
C ALA A 320 17.67 -15.89 10.57
N SER A 321 18.05 -15.38 9.40
CA SER A 321 19.41 -14.90 9.16
C SER A 321 19.64 -13.50 9.71
N GLY A 322 20.83 -13.25 10.24
CA GLY A 322 21.31 -11.95 10.70
C GLY A 322 21.17 -10.83 9.64
N GLY A 323 21.63 -9.65 9.95
CA GLY A 323 21.59 -8.49 9.07
C GLY A 323 20.78 -7.33 9.66
N LYS A 324 20.67 -6.27 8.90
CA LYS A 324 19.90 -5.08 9.31
C LYS A 324 18.41 -5.42 9.43
N ASN A 325 17.72 -4.82 10.38
CA ASN A 325 16.29 -5.04 10.57
C ASN A 325 15.44 -4.09 9.74
N ILE A 326 15.96 -2.89 9.48
CA ILE A 326 15.26 -1.83 8.76
C ILE A 326 16.22 -1.15 7.80
N TYR A 327 15.73 -0.86 6.60
CA TYR A 327 16.29 0.11 5.68
C TYR A 327 15.34 1.30 5.55
N LEU A 328 15.87 2.51 5.64
CA LEU A 328 15.13 3.76 5.42
C LEU A 328 15.71 4.47 4.21
N PHE A 329 14.87 4.77 3.22
CA PHE A 329 15.24 5.57 2.07
C PHE A 329 14.62 6.96 2.18
N ASP A 330 15.45 7.98 2.22
CA ASP A 330 15.00 9.36 2.22
C ASP A 330 14.75 9.82 0.78
N MET A 331 13.49 10.17 0.47
CA MET A 331 13.06 10.55 -0.89
C MET A 331 13.64 11.90 -1.35
N VAL A 332 14.03 12.76 -0.41
CA VAL A 332 14.58 14.09 -0.73
C VAL A 332 16.07 14.01 -1.00
N THR A 333 16.82 13.41 -0.08
CA THR A 333 18.29 13.28 -0.21
C THR A 333 18.71 12.11 -1.11
N GLN A 334 17.78 11.18 -1.39
CA GLN A 334 18.03 9.94 -2.13
C GLN A 334 19.15 9.11 -1.51
N SER A 335 19.10 8.94 -0.20
CA SER A 335 20.09 8.22 0.58
C SER A 335 19.44 7.14 1.44
N TRP A 336 20.21 6.08 1.70
CA TRP A 336 19.80 4.98 2.56
C TRP A 336 20.41 5.10 3.95
N VAL A 337 19.60 4.75 4.95
CA VAL A 337 20.03 4.56 6.34
C VAL A 337 19.55 3.21 6.83
N THR A 338 20.32 2.57 7.69
CA THR A 338 19.98 1.26 8.25
C THR A 338 19.83 1.34 9.77
N SER A 339 18.98 0.48 10.32
CA SER A 339 18.87 0.27 11.77
C SER A 339 18.90 -1.22 12.10
N ASP A 340 19.54 -1.55 13.18
CA ASP A 340 19.54 -2.89 13.77
C ASP A 340 18.40 -3.07 14.79
N ASP A 341 17.68 -2.00 15.10
CA ASP A 341 16.54 -2.05 16.03
C ASP A 341 15.43 -2.94 15.44
N ALA A 342 15.05 -3.94 16.23
CA ALA A 342 13.98 -4.84 15.85
C ALA A 342 12.62 -4.15 16.06
N ILE A 343 11.82 -4.05 15.00
CA ILE A 343 10.43 -3.57 15.10
C ILE A 343 9.58 -4.56 15.92
N VAL A 344 9.88 -5.84 15.80
CA VAL A 344 9.26 -6.94 16.55
C VAL A 344 10.34 -7.89 17.04
N SER A 345 10.05 -8.62 18.13
CA SER A 345 10.94 -9.68 18.61
C SER A 345 11.08 -10.79 17.53
N THR A 346 12.23 -11.42 17.48
CA THR A 346 12.55 -12.49 16.53
C THR A 346 11.48 -13.59 16.51
N ASN A 347 11.17 -14.10 15.32
CA ASN A 347 10.20 -15.17 15.04
C ASN A 347 8.71 -14.81 15.21
N VAL A 348 8.36 -13.55 15.05
CA VAL A 348 6.95 -13.11 15.08
C VAL A 348 6.52 -12.71 13.68
N ASP A 349 5.39 -13.28 13.23
CA ASP A 349 4.77 -12.87 11.97
C ASP A 349 4.16 -11.48 12.13
N MET A 350 4.76 -10.48 11.49
CA MET A 350 4.08 -9.21 11.23
C MET A 350 2.99 -9.46 10.18
N THR A 351 1.82 -8.89 10.44
CA THR A 351 0.71 -9.08 9.51
C THR A 351 0.59 -7.95 8.51
N ASN A 352 0.70 -6.71 8.96
CA ASN A 352 0.55 -5.55 8.10
C ASN A 352 1.06 -4.27 8.79
N THR A 353 1.32 -3.25 7.98
CA THR A 353 1.58 -1.88 8.40
C THR A 353 0.46 -0.96 7.94
N VAL A 354 0.25 0.13 8.66
CA VAL A 354 -0.68 1.19 8.29
C VAL A 354 -0.19 2.53 8.82
N ILE A 355 -0.42 3.58 8.06
CA ILE A 355 -0.18 4.95 8.51
C ILE A 355 -1.44 5.49 9.16
N ASP A 356 -1.33 5.93 10.43
CA ASP A 356 -2.46 6.52 11.15
C ASP A 356 -2.81 7.93 10.62
N LYS A 357 -3.93 8.48 11.08
CA LYS A 357 -4.38 9.83 10.69
C LYS A 357 -3.39 10.95 11.04
N ASN A 358 -2.42 10.67 11.92
CA ASN A 358 -1.38 11.61 12.29
C ASN A 358 -0.11 11.43 11.45
N GLY A 359 -0.07 10.47 10.53
CA GLY A 359 1.08 10.14 9.71
C GLY A 359 2.15 9.32 10.45
N ASP A 360 1.76 8.59 11.48
CA ASP A 360 2.65 7.70 12.24
C ASP A 360 2.46 6.25 11.80
N LEU A 361 3.56 5.51 11.71
CA LEU A 361 3.55 4.10 11.36
C LEU A 361 3.01 3.25 12.51
N MET A 362 2.03 2.43 12.20
CA MET A 362 1.50 1.40 13.08
C MET A 362 1.65 0.03 12.42
N TRP A 363 1.80 -1.01 13.24
CA TRP A 363 1.83 -2.39 12.77
C TRP A 363 1.19 -3.32 13.78
N SER A 364 0.86 -4.52 13.31
CA SER A 364 0.35 -5.57 14.17
C SER A 364 1.20 -6.83 14.03
N TYR A 365 1.23 -7.62 15.09
CA TYR A 365 1.82 -8.94 15.08
C TYR A 365 1.00 -9.92 15.92
N LYS A 366 1.15 -11.20 15.62
CA LYS A 366 0.49 -12.25 16.37
C LYS A 366 1.24 -12.51 17.67
N GLY A 367 0.67 -12.09 18.80
CA GLY A 367 1.12 -12.53 20.12
C GLY A 367 0.68 -13.97 20.43
N ALA A 368 1.12 -14.51 21.57
CA ALA A 368 0.80 -15.87 21.96
C ALA A 368 -0.71 -16.14 22.13
N THR A 369 -1.47 -15.14 22.58
CA THR A 369 -2.90 -15.26 22.89
C THR A 369 -3.78 -14.27 22.14
N HIS A 370 -3.24 -13.18 21.65
CA HIS A 370 -3.99 -12.12 20.94
C HIS A 370 -3.08 -11.32 20.00
N ALA A 371 -3.68 -10.61 19.06
CA ALA A 371 -2.96 -9.67 18.22
C ALA A 371 -2.54 -8.45 19.03
N THR A 372 -1.31 -8.00 18.85
CA THR A 372 -0.77 -6.80 19.48
C THR A 372 -0.59 -5.72 18.42
N PHE A 373 -1.05 -4.51 18.73
CA PHE A 373 -0.87 -3.33 17.89
C PHE A 373 0.18 -2.43 18.50
N LEU A 374 1.14 -2.02 17.70
CA LEU A 374 2.22 -1.13 18.09
C LEU A 374 2.25 0.10 17.19
N LYS A 375 2.76 1.19 17.73
CA LYS A 375 3.02 2.43 17.02
C LYS A 375 4.51 2.70 17.05
N TRP A 376 5.08 3.10 15.91
CA TRP A 376 6.46 3.55 15.87
C TRP A 376 6.61 4.79 16.75
N SER A 377 7.49 4.67 17.73
CA SER A 377 7.83 5.81 18.59
C SER A 377 8.63 6.83 17.77
N THR A 378 8.13 8.06 17.71
CA THR A 378 8.88 9.20 17.16
C THR A 378 9.73 9.89 18.22
N THR A 379 9.67 9.41 19.46
CA THR A 379 10.51 9.94 20.56
C THR A 379 11.95 9.50 20.34
N PRO A 380 12.88 10.42 20.14
CA PRO A 380 14.28 10.08 20.01
C PRO A 380 14.76 9.33 21.25
N VAL A 381 15.53 8.26 21.03
CA VAL A 381 16.16 7.48 22.09
C VAL A 381 17.68 7.52 21.93
N GLU A 382 18.39 7.29 23.02
CA GLU A 382 19.85 7.15 22.97
C GLU A 382 20.24 5.89 22.19
N GLN A 383 21.30 6.01 21.38
CA GLN A 383 21.84 4.92 20.57
C GLN A 383 23.24 4.56 21.03
N THR A 384 23.40 3.35 21.53
CA THR A 384 24.71 2.84 21.99
C THR A 384 25.68 2.56 20.85
N ASN A 385 25.13 2.30 19.64
CA ASN A 385 25.91 1.86 18.47
C ASN A 385 25.70 2.80 17.28
N PHE A 386 25.82 4.10 17.50
CA PHE A 386 25.72 5.07 16.41
C PHE A 386 26.99 5.05 15.55
N ALA A 387 26.84 4.87 14.24
CA ALA A 387 27.91 4.93 13.27
C ALA A 387 27.46 5.63 11.99
N LEU A 388 28.09 6.73 11.65
CA LEU A 388 27.99 7.40 10.35
C LEU A 388 29.30 7.23 9.61
N ARG A 389 29.26 6.76 8.37
CA ARG A 389 30.42 6.58 7.50
C ARG A 389 30.19 7.28 6.18
N THR A 390 31.08 8.17 5.77
CA THR A 390 31.02 8.77 4.43
C THR A 390 31.59 7.81 3.39
N LYS A 391 31.22 7.97 2.13
CA LYS A 391 32.00 7.38 1.03
C LYS A 391 33.40 7.99 1.00
N ALA A 392 34.33 7.34 0.28
CA ALA A 392 35.64 7.93 -0.01
C ALA A 392 35.47 9.20 -0.85
N LEU A 393 35.74 10.35 -0.26
CA LEU A 393 35.61 11.67 -0.88
C LEU A 393 36.82 11.96 -1.77
N ALA A 394 36.64 11.92 -3.06
CA ALA A 394 37.71 12.15 -4.05
C ALA A 394 37.86 13.63 -4.44
N PHE A 395 36.95 14.51 -3.98
CA PHE A 395 36.99 15.95 -4.25
C PHE A 395 37.11 16.29 -5.74
N GLY A 396 36.32 15.61 -6.55
CA GLY A 396 36.25 15.77 -8.01
C GLY A 396 37.20 14.88 -8.79
N ASN A 397 38.50 14.90 -8.54
CA ASN A 397 39.49 14.09 -9.25
C ASN A 397 40.26 13.13 -8.31
N PRO A 398 40.02 11.82 -8.35
CA PRO A 398 40.69 10.86 -7.48
C PRO A 398 42.20 10.70 -7.77
N ALA A 399 42.64 11.04 -8.96
CA ALA A 399 44.04 10.95 -9.33
C ALA A 399 44.90 12.16 -8.89
N GLN A 400 44.24 13.23 -8.45
CA GLN A 400 44.92 14.46 -8.03
C GLN A 400 45.13 14.50 -6.52
N ARG A 401 46.34 14.81 -6.06
CA ARG A 401 46.65 14.99 -4.64
C ARG A 401 46.01 16.22 -4.06
N LYS A 402 45.61 16.15 -2.82
CA LYS A 402 45.03 17.26 -2.04
C LYS A 402 45.80 17.47 -0.74
N LYS A 403 45.81 18.71 -0.28
CA LYS A 403 46.18 19.04 1.08
C LYS A 403 44.90 19.32 1.85
N ILE A 404 44.62 18.57 2.91
CA ILE A 404 43.50 18.80 3.82
C ILE A 404 43.98 19.74 4.94
N TYR A 405 43.13 20.71 5.29
CA TYR A 405 43.43 21.70 6.34
C TYR A 405 42.57 21.50 7.57
N LYS A 406 41.25 21.39 7.36
CA LYS A 406 40.27 21.38 8.43
C LYS A 406 39.02 20.63 8.01
N VAL A 407 38.28 20.15 9.00
CA VAL A 407 36.93 19.61 8.84
C VAL A 407 36.00 20.41 9.76
N TYR A 408 34.86 20.82 9.25
CA TYR A 408 33.80 21.40 10.02
C TYR A 408 32.63 20.43 10.06
N VAL A 409 32.04 20.24 11.23
CA VAL A 409 30.82 19.45 11.42
C VAL A 409 29.76 20.34 12.05
N THR A 410 28.63 20.49 11.37
CA THR A 410 27.48 21.20 11.91
C THR A 410 26.51 20.16 12.50
N HIS A 411 26.33 20.18 13.79
CA HIS A 411 25.54 19.21 14.53
C HIS A 411 24.73 19.85 15.66
N LYS A 412 23.75 19.14 16.19
CA LYS A 412 23.05 19.52 17.42
C LYS A 412 22.91 18.33 18.34
N ASN A 413 22.73 18.62 19.63
CA ASN A 413 22.47 17.67 20.68
C ASN A 413 23.51 16.53 20.79
N ALA A 414 24.81 16.87 20.76
CA ALA A 414 25.87 15.88 20.98
C ALA A 414 25.90 15.32 22.40
N GLY A 415 25.20 15.97 23.36
CA GLY A 415 25.13 15.55 24.77
C GLY A 415 26.49 15.52 25.47
N SER A 416 26.54 14.91 26.63
CA SER A 416 27.79 14.59 27.34
C SER A 416 28.45 13.31 26.78
N SER A 417 27.82 12.65 25.84
CA SER A 417 28.33 11.43 25.19
C SER A 417 29.45 11.79 24.24
N GLN A 418 30.46 10.99 24.23
CA GLN A 418 31.67 11.23 23.49
C GLN A 418 31.56 10.71 22.06
N LEU A 419 30.76 11.38 21.23
CA LEU A 419 30.76 11.10 19.78
C LEU A 419 32.08 11.55 19.18
N GLY A 420 32.83 10.62 18.59
CA GLY A 420 34.14 10.90 17.99
C GLY A 420 34.08 11.07 16.48
N LEU A 421 34.80 12.08 15.97
CA LEU A 421 35.09 12.22 14.55
C LEU A 421 36.40 11.53 14.22
N TYR A 422 36.34 10.54 13.35
CA TYR A 422 37.48 9.75 12.86
C TYR A 422 37.60 9.89 11.35
N GLY A 423 38.75 9.46 10.80
CA GLY A 423 38.94 9.42 9.36
C GLY A 423 40.01 8.44 8.93
N GLU A 424 39.95 8.09 7.66
CA GLU A 424 40.99 7.37 6.94
C GLU A 424 41.26 8.07 5.60
N PHE A 425 42.47 7.94 5.05
CA PHE A 425 42.75 8.45 3.72
C PHE A 425 43.70 7.55 2.92
N HIS A 426 43.59 7.61 1.60
CA HIS A 426 44.54 6.99 0.72
C HIS A 426 45.65 7.98 0.31
N SER A 427 46.88 7.62 0.55
CA SER A 427 48.07 8.32 0.05
C SER A 427 48.88 7.36 -0.86
N GLN A 428 49.68 7.90 -1.79
CA GLN A 428 50.46 7.15 -2.76
C GLN A 428 51.58 6.26 -2.12
N LYS A 429 51.75 6.29 -0.81
CA LYS A 429 52.80 5.59 -0.10
C LYS A 429 52.41 4.25 0.55
N ALA A 430 51.30 3.67 0.15
CA ALA A 430 51.07 2.26 0.47
C ALA A 430 51.90 1.37 -0.48
N THR A 431 53.22 1.42 -0.36
CA THR A 431 54.11 0.43 -0.93
C THR A 431 54.21 -0.72 0.08
N GLY A 432 53.46 -1.77 -0.19
CA GLY A 432 53.56 -3.03 0.52
C GLY A 432 52.25 -3.46 1.16
N GLY A 433 51.41 -4.14 0.38
CA GLY A 433 50.49 -5.17 0.87
C GLY A 433 49.41 -4.82 1.93
N GLN A 434 49.25 -3.56 2.26
CA GLN A 434 48.23 -3.14 3.22
C GLN A 434 46.91 -2.89 2.49
N GLY A 435 45.96 -3.76 2.75
CA GLY A 435 44.59 -3.68 2.20
C GLY A 435 43.85 -2.43 2.66
N VAL A 436 42.85 -2.05 1.90
CA VAL A 436 41.85 -1.04 2.32
C VAL A 436 41.18 -1.58 3.59
N GLY A 437 41.41 -0.92 4.72
CA GLY A 437 40.81 -1.33 5.99
C GLY A 437 41.77 -1.61 7.14
N GLU A 438 43.10 -1.44 6.95
CA GLU A 438 44.02 -1.57 8.07
C GLU A 438 44.05 -0.32 8.94
N LEU A 439 43.82 -0.50 10.22
CA LEU A 439 43.79 0.52 11.30
C LEU A 439 45.00 1.41 11.41
N SER A 440 46.11 1.03 10.74
CA SER A 440 47.31 1.85 10.73
C SER A 440 47.13 3.23 10.11
N ASN A 441 46.00 3.45 9.39
CA ASN A 441 45.70 4.71 8.71
C ASN A 441 44.58 5.48 9.35
N ASP A 442 43.84 4.92 10.32
CA ASP A 442 42.77 5.61 11.00
C ASP A 442 43.30 6.68 11.96
N PHE A 443 42.69 7.84 11.94
CA PHE A 443 43.08 8.97 12.77
C PHE A 443 41.86 9.61 13.43
N PHE A 444 42.11 10.21 14.58
CA PHE A 444 41.09 10.82 15.40
C PHE A 444 41.20 12.35 15.36
N PHE A 445 40.14 13.01 14.94
CA PHE A 445 40.06 14.48 14.92
C PHE A 445 39.72 15.08 16.28
N GLY A 446 38.88 14.42 17.06
CA GLY A 446 38.35 14.89 18.32
C GLY A 446 36.91 14.49 18.58
N TYR A 447 36.39 14.89 19.72
CA TYR A 447 35.01 14.64 20.12
C TYR A 447 34.11 15.82 19.71
N LEU A 448 32.88 15.48 19.32
CA LEU A 448 31.83 16.48 19.15
C LEU A 448 31.44 17.04 20.50
N THR A 449 31.51 18.35 20.65
CA THR A 449 31.20 19.02 21.94
C THR A 449 29.71 19.35 22.01
N PRO A 450 29.07 19.11 23.18
CA PRO A 450 27.67 19.50 23.36
C PRO A 450 27.53 21.03 23.40
N ASP A 451 26.40 21.54 22.86
CA ASP A 451 25.99 22.92 23.14
C ASP A 451 25.15 22.97 24.41
N ALA A 452 25.23 24.11 25.11
CA ALA A 452 24.40 24.39 26.28
C ALA A 452 22.89 24.39 25.96
N ASN A 453 22.53 24.68 24.72
CA ASN A 453 21.18 24.56 24.19
C ASN A 453 21.09 23.41 23.19
N ALA A 454 20.62 22.26 23.66
CA ALA A 454 20.48 21.03 22.87
C ALA A 454 19.66 21.16 21.56
N ASN A 455 18.91 22.24 21.39
CA ASN A 455 18.07 22.48 20.23
C ASN A 455 18.75 23.29 19.11
N ASN A 456 19.95 23.81 19.33
CA ASN A 456 20.65 24.61 18.35
C ASN A 456 21.67 23.79 17.56
N PHE A 457 21.80 24.08 16.27
CA PHE A 457 22.92 23.59 15.49
C PHE A 457 24.16 24.46 15.79
N ILE A 458 25.27 23.81 16.09
CA ILE A 458 26.58 24.42 16.24
C ILE A 458 27.52 23.90 15.15
N GLN A 459 28.41 24.75 14.67
CA GLN A 459 29.48 24.37 13.77
C GLN A 459 30.78 24.24 14.56
N GLN A 460 31.32 23.03 14.59
CA GLN A 460 32.58 22.74 15.27
C GLN A 460 33.72 22.55 14.25
N GLU A 461 34.83 23.18 14.50
CA GLU A 461 36.06 23.08 13.70
C GLU A 461 36.98 21.98 14.26
N PHE A 462 37.46 21.13 13.36
CA PHE A 462 38.47 20.11 13.65
C PHE A 462 39.72 20.36 12.80
N SER A 463 40.87 20.52 13.47
CA SER A 463 42.16 20.57 12.80
C SER A 463 42.63 19.15 12.48
N VAL A 464 43.43 19.02 11.40
CA VAL A 464 44.00 17.73 11.05
C VAL A 464 44.94 17.22 12.17
N PRO A 465 44.83 15.96 12.59
CA PRO A 465 45.69 15.41 13.64
C PRO A 465 47.14 15.21 13.13
N ALA A 466 48.10 15.28 14.07
CA ALA A 466 49.49 15.09 13.74
C ALA A 466 49.92 13.62 13.53
N ALA A 467 49.15 12.71 14.14
CA ALA A 467 49.43 11.29 14.12
C ALA A 467 48.13 10.47 14.00
N ASN A 468 48.28 9.23 13.53
CA ASN A 468 47.22 8.24 13.54
C ASN A 468 46.97 7.67 14.96
N LEU A 469 45.97 6.79 15.09
CA LEU A 469 45.66 6.15 16.37
C LEU A 469 46.83 5.30 16.91
N ASN A 470 47.78 4.85 16.09
CA ASN A 470 48.97 4.11 16.50
C ASN A 470 50.17 5.01 16.80
N GLY A 471 50.02 6.31 16.83
CA GLY A 471 51.09 7.26 17.11
C GLY A 471 52.02 7.54 15.91
N THR A 472 51.71 7.00 14.72
CA THR A 472 52.51 7.25 13.51
C THR A 472 52.14 8.61 12.92
N SER A 473 53.17 9.42 12.58
CA SER A 473 52.95 10.74 11.97
C SER A 473 52.23 10.64 10.65
N ILE A 474 51.23 11.50 10.46
CA ILE A 474 50.36 11.55 9.27
C ILE A 474 50.71 12.76 8.43
N ASP A 475 50.77 12.58 7.11
CA ASP A 475 50.97 13.66 6.14
C ASP A 475 49.69 13.96 5.34
N PHE A 476 48.92 14.93 5.80
CA PHE A 476 47.73 15.44 5.10
C PHE A 476 48.05 16.27 3.85
N ASN A 477 49.33 16.36 3.46
CA ASN A 477 49.72 17.06 2.23
C ASN A 477 49.59 16.19 0.95
N SER A 478 49.33 14.91 1.06
CA SER A 478 49.32 13.98 -0.08
C SER A 478 48.12 13.05 -0.05
N VAL A 479 46.93 13.59 0.12
CA VAL A 479 45.69 12.82 0.21
C VAL A 479 45.04 12.70 -1.17
N TYR A 480 44.66 11.51 -1.59
CA TYR A 480 43.88 11.24 -2.81
C TYR A 480 42.39 11.20 -2.51
N THR A 481 42.01 10.40 -1.51
CA THR A 481 40.64 10.29 -1.03
C THR A 481 40.63 10.35 0.50
N LEU A 482 39.57 10.93 1.05
CA LEU A 482 39.32 11.02 2.49
C LEU A 482 37.97 10.38 2.80
N ARG A 483 37.93 9.54 3.85
CA ARG A 483 36.68 9.04 4.41
C ARG A 483 36.58 9.48 5.86
N LEU A 484 35.40 9.88 6.29
CA LEU A 484 35.13 10.36 7.62
C LEU A 484 34.11 9.44 8.31
N TYR A 485 34.27 9.29 9.63
CA TYR A 485 33.39 8.50 10.48
C TYR A 485 32.98 9.35 11.69
N ILE A 486 31.71 9.28 12.06
CA ILE A 486 31.25 9.74 13.36
C ILE A 486 30.71 8.52 14.11
N LEU A 487 31.37 8.17 15.21
CA LEU A 487 31.11 6.94 15.94
C LEU A 487 30.84 7.25 17.41
N SER A 488 29.84 6.56 17.99
CA SER A 488 29.61 6.55 19.43
C SER A 488 30.48 5.50 20.13
N ASN A 489 30.88 4.46 19.41
CA ASN A 489 31.73 3.39 19.92
C ASN A 489 32.74 3.00 18.85
N LYS A 490 34.01 2.90 19.20
CA LYS A 490 35.10 2.55 18.29
C LYS A 490 35.18 1.06 17.93
N VAL A 491 34.43 0.17 18.57
CA VAL A 491 34.32 -1.26 18.19
C VAL A 491 33.97 -1.42 16.69
N TRP A 492 33.42 -0.39 16.09
CA TRP A 492 33.17 -0.31 14.63
C TRP A 492 34.43 -0.05 13.77
N LEU A 493 35.55 0.30 14.40
CA LEU A 493 36.84 0.30 13.74
C LEU A 493 37.37 -1.15 13.78
N GLU A 494 37.70 -1.73 12.64
CA GLU A 494 37.96 -3.17 12.41
C GLU A 494 39.00 -3.84 13.31
N ASN A 495 39.59 -3.13 14.30
CA ASN A 495 40.61 -3.67 15.18
C ASN A 495 40.60 -3.01 16.56
N SER A 496 40.05 -3.70 17.52
CA SER A 496 39.88 -3.24 18.91
C SER A 496 41.15 -3.26 19.76
N SER A 497 42.32 -3.55 19.18
CA SER A 497 43.59 -3.75 19.91
C SER A 497 44.44 -2.49 20.09
N VAL A 498 43.91 -1.30 19.79
CA VAL A 498 44.64 -0.04 19.95
C VAL A 498 44.59 0.41 21.44
N PRO A 499 45.72 0.52 22.14
CA PRO A 499 45.77 0.96 23.51
C PRO A 499 45.26 2.42 23.70
N GLY A 500 44.48 2.66 24.71
CA GLY A 500 43.98 3.99 25.07
C GLY A 500 42.65 4.41 24.44
N ALA A 501 41.95 3.47 23.89
CA ALA A 501 40.77 3.72 23.14
C ALA A 501 39.53 3.00 23.69
N ASP A 502 39.38 2.87 25.01
CA ASP A 502 38.15 2.43 25.68
C ASP A 502 37.08 3.52 25.62
N HIS A 503 36.58 3.75 24.39
CA HIS A 503 35.53 4.71 24.15
C HIS A 503 34.23 3.95 23.89
N GLU A 504 33.44 3.83 24.94
CA GLU A 504 32.05 3.42 24.90
C GLU A 504 31.18 4.64 25.17
N GLY A 505 30.72 5.28 24.14
CA GLY A 505 29.78 6.38 24.18
C GLY A 505 28.43 6.02 23.59
N THR A 506 27.45 6.81 23.89
CA THR A 506 26.13 6.73 23.26
C THR A 506 25.87 7.98 22.45
N ALA A 507 25.20 7.87 21.31
CA ALA A 507 24.61 9.02 20.66
C ALA A 507 23.38 9.44 21.46
N PRO A 508 23.30 10.70 21.94
CA PRO A 508 22.16 11.15 22.73
C PRO A 508 20.89 11.19 21.90
N ALA A 509 19.77 11.12 22.60
CA ALA A 509 18.46 11.27 21.98
C ALA A 509 18.37 12.60 21.21
N GLY A 510 17.95 12.52 19.94
CA GLY A 510 17.82 13.70 19.09
C GLY A 510 19.12 14.29 18.56
N PHE A 511 20.21 13.52 18.55
CA PHE A 511 21.44 13.91 17.83
C PHE A 511 21.18 14.02 16.34
N GLU A 512 21.58 15.15 15.74
CA GLU A 512 21.44 15.41 14.31
C GLU A 512 22.72 16.00 13.73
N ILE A 513 23.04 15.62 12.50
CA ILE A 513 24.13 16.18 11.72
C ILE A 513 23.49 16.90 10.53
N ASN A 514 23.81 18.20 10.36
CA ASN A 514 23.35 18.96 9.23
C ASN A 514 24.30 18.82 8.03
N ASP A 515 25.58 19.10 8.25
CA ASP A 515 26.61 19.01 7.21
C ASP A 515 27.98 18.67 7.75
N ILE A 516 28.84 18.19 6.84
CA ILE A 516 30.27 17.99 7.08
C ILE A 516 31.02 18.69 5.94
N THR A 517 31.77 19.73 6.28
CA THR A 517 32.53 20.52 5.32
C THR A 517 34.03 20.26 5.45
N VAL A 518 34.70 19.92 4.36
CA VAL A 518 36.15 19.67 4.31
C VAL A 518 36.84 20.82 3.57
N VAL A 519 37.79 21.48 4.24
CA VAL A 519 38.63 22.53 3.63
C VAL A 519 39.89 21.91 3.10
N TYR A 520 40.08 22.02 1.80
CA TYR A 520 41.21 21.41 1.09
C TYR A 520 41.75 22.29 -0.02
N ARG A 521 42.96 21.99 -0.47
CA ARG A 521 43.58 22.58 -1.67
C ARG A 521 44.04 21.50 -2.62
N LEU A 522 43.72 21.62 -3.89
CA LEU A 522 44.25 20.78 -4.94
C LEU A 522 45.73 21.10 -5.17
N LYS A 523 46.57 20.06 -5.30
CA LYS A 523 47.94 20.20 -5.68
C LYS A 523 48.10 20.10 -7.21
N SER A 524 49.07 20.82 -7.76
CA SER A 524 49.40 20.69 -9.17
C SER A 524 49.79 19.26 -9.50
N VAL A 525 49.29 18.79 -10.63
CA VAL A 525 49.78 17.53 -11.22
C VAL A 525 51.20 17.82 -11.72
N LYS A 526 52.21 17.12 -11.14
CA LYS A 526 53.56 17.14 -11.66
C LYS A 526 53.74 16.01 -12.68
#